data_bebc163242ae5eae84f3f54f06022596
#
_entry.id   bebc163242ae5eae84f3f54f06022596
#
_cell.length_a   1.000
_cell.length_b   1.000
_cell.length_c   1.000
_cell.angle_alpha   90.00
_cell.angle_beta   90.00
_cell.angle_gamma   90.00
#
_symmetry.space_group_name_H-M   'P 1'
#
loop_
_entity.id
_entity.type
_entity.pdbx_description
1 polymer ?
#
loop_
_entity_poly.entity_id
_entity_poly.type
_entity_poly.pdbx_seq_one_letter_code
_entity_poly.pdbx_strand_id
1 'polypeptide(L)'
;MMNRRKAREYAFILLFEYKFQPDDIFNLMEAFFAEYNAGDQEDYIRSVVEGVIGNIDEIDSLINEYSKGWSVDRITNVCLAVMRLAIYELKYVDSIPANVSVNEAVNIAKTYDGDSAAPFINGILGNIKEIC
;
A
#
# COMPACT_ATOMS: atom_id res chain seq x y z
N MET A 1 7.60 -19.88 7.54
CA MET A 1 7.63 -19.24 6.21
C MET A 1 6.65 -18.08 6.17
N MET A 2 6.99 -17.00 5.50
CA MET A 2 6.13 -15.82 5.42
C MET A 2 4.94 -16.08 4.50
N ASN A 3 3.72 -15.71 4.92
CA ASN A 3 2.54 -15.78 4.06
C ASN A 3 2.30 -14.43 3.37
N ARG A 4 1.35 -14.39 2.42
CA ARG A 4 1.05 -13.18 1.65
C ARG A 4 0.53 -12.05 2.52
N ARG A 5 -0.26 -12.35 3.55
CA ARG A 5 -0.77 -11.32 4.47
C ARG A 5 0.39 -10.60 5.18
N LYS A 6 1.35 -11.39 5.67
CA LYS A 6 2.52 -10.83 6.35
C LYS A 6 3.42 -10.08 5.36
N ALA A 7 3.58 -10.62 4.16
CA ALA A 7 4.33 -9.95 3.09
C ALA A 7 3.72 -8.60 2.74
N ARG A 8 2.39 -8.54 2.67
CA ARG A 8 1.69 -7.27 2.38
C ARG A 8 1.91 -6.26 3.49
N GLU A 9 1.91 -6.70 4.74
CA GLU A 9 2.20 -5.83 5.87
C GLU A 9 3.60 -5.26 5.79
N TYR A 10 4.60 -6.09 5.44
CA TYR A 10 5.96 -5.61 5.27
C TYR A 10 6.11 -4.65 4.09
N ALA A 11 5.42 -4.92 2.98
CA ALA A 11 5.42 -3.98 1.85
C ALA A 11 4.84 -2.64 2.27
N PHE A 12 3.77 -2.64 3.06
CA PHE A 12 3.20 -1.42 3.62
C PHE A 12 4.23 -0.68 4.48
N ILE A 13 4.94 -1.38 5.35
CA ILE A 13 5.95 -0.76 6.22
C ILE A 13 7.04 -0.09 5.38
N LEU A 14 7.52 -0.77 4.34
CA LEU A 14 8.52 -0.19 3.44
C LEU A 14 7.98 1.05 2.72
N LEU A 15 6.74 1.01 2.27
CA LEU A 15 6.11 2.17 1.61
C LEU A 15 5.87 3.32 2.59
N PHE A 16 5.58 3.01 3.85
CA PHE A 16 5.50 4.02 4.89
C PHE A 16 6.86 4.72 5.06
N GLU A 17 7.93 3.95 5.13
CA GLU A 17 9.29 4.49 5.25
C GLU A 17 9.68 5.32 4.01
N TYR A 18 9.21 4.92 2.83
CA TYR A 18 9.49 5.63 1.59
C TYR A 18 9.11 7.11 1.67
N LYS A 19 8.01 7.43 2.34
CA LYS A 19 7.58 8.81 2.49
C LYS A 19 8.64 9.68 3.17
N PHE A 20 9.34 9.11 4.15
CA PHE A 20 10.32 9.83 4.96
C PHE A 20 11.75 9.73 4.42
N GLN A 21 12.04 8.66 3.69
CA GLN A 21 13.39 8.38 3.19
C GLN A 21 13.32 7.90 1.74
N PRO A 22 12.83 8.75 0.83
CA PRO A 22 12.60 8.30 -0.56
C PRO A 22 13.87 7.88 -1.28
N ASP A 23 15.01 8.50 -0.98
CA ASP A 23 16.27 8.20 -1.64
C ASP A 23 16.90 6.90 -1.13
N ASP A 24 16.48 6.43 0.05
CA ASP A 24 17.08 5.25 0.68
C ASP A 24 16.22 3.99 0.56
N ILE A 25 15.08 4.06 -0.14
CA ILE A 25 14.13 2.94 -0.14
C ILE A 25 14.73 1.62 -0.62
N PHE A 26 15.57 1.68 -1.66
CA PHE A 26 16.18 0.45 -2.18
C PHE A 26 17.20 -0.14 -1.20
N ASN A 27 17.93 0.71 -0.49
CA ASN A 27 18.85 0.27 0.56
C ASN A 27 18.08 -0.32 1.73
N LEU A 28 16.95 0.30 2.11
CA LEU A 28 16.09 -0.21 3.18
C LEU A 28 15.50 -1.57 2.82
N MET A 29 15.10 -1.74 1.56
CA MET A 29 14.55 -3.00 1.08
C MET A 29 15.60 -4.11 1.09
N GLU A 30 16.81 -3.81 0.64
CA GLU A 30 17.90 -4.80 0.68
C GLU A 30 18.27 -5.17 2.11
N ALA A 31 18.30 -4.20 3.03
CA ALA A 31 18.54 -4.48 4.45
C ALA A 31 17.44 -5.35 5.03
N PHE A 32 16.18 -5.12 4.63
CA PHE A 32 15.05 -5.93 5.05
C PHE A 32 15.24 -7.39 4.62
N PHE A 33 15.58 -7.62 3.36
CA PHE A 33 15.76 -8.98 2.86
C PHE A 33 17.01 -9.67 3.40
N ALA A 34 18.00 -8.90 3.85
CA ALA A 34 19.16 -9.48 4.52
C ALA A 34 18.80 -9.99 5.92
N GLU A 35 17.82 -9.35 6.57
CA GLU A 35 17.43 -9.71 7.93
C GLU A 35 16.29 -10.72 7.98
N TYR A 36 15.29 -10.58 7.09
CA TYR A 36 14.09 -11.42 7.09
C TYR A 36 14.05 -12.31 5.86
N ASN A 37 13.86 -13.59 6.08
CA ASN A 37 13.70 -14.54 4.98
C ASN A 37 12.26 -14.50 4.50
N ALA A 38 12.02 -13.81 3.40
CA ALA A 38 10.69 -13.70 2.80
C ALA A 38 10.32 -14.92 1.94
N GLY A 39 11.31 -15.75 1.59
CA GLY A 39 11.08 -16.94 0.78
C GLY A 39 10.45 -16.58 -0.55
N ASP A 40 9.35 -17.26 -0.88
CA ASP A 40 8.62 -17.05 -2.12
C ASP A 40 7.84 -15.71 -2.16
N GLN A 41 7.78 -14.99 -1.05
CA GLN A 41 7.11 -13.68 -0.99
C GLN A 41 8.04 -12.51 -1.35
N GLU A 42 9.33 -12.77 -1.50
CA GLU A 42 10.27 -11.69 -1.84
C GLU A 42 9.90 -11.00 -3.15
N ASP A 43 9.53 -11.77 -4.17
CA ASP A 43 9.15 -11.19 -5.46
C ASP A 43 7.92 -10.29 -5.35
N TYR A 44 6.94 -10.71 -4.54
CA TYR A 44 5.75 -9.87 -4.31
C TYR A 44 6.14 -8.55 -3.66
N ILE A 45 6.93 -8.59 -2.58
CA ILE A 45 7.32 -7.38 -1.86
C ILE A 45 8.10 -6.44 -2.77
N ARG A 46 9.08 -6.96 -3.51
CA ARG A 46 9.89 -6.15 -4.43
C ARG A 46 9.02 -5.52 -5.51
N SER A 47 8.20 -6.33 -6.17
CA SER A 47 7.40 -5.84 -7.30
C SER A 47 6.40 -4.78 -6.87
N VAL A 48 5.79 -4.95 -5.70
CA VAL A 48 4.82 -3.98 -5.19
C VAL A 48 5.51 -2.67 -4.79
N VAL A 49 6.61 -2.74 -4.04
CA VAL A 49 7.32 -1.52 -3.61
C VAL A 49 7.85 -0.78 -4.84
N GLU A 50 8.53 -1.47 -5.74
CA GLU A 50 9.08 -0.86 -6.94
C GLU A 50 7.97 -0.34 -7.87
N GLY A 51 6.88 -1.09 -7.97
CA GLY A 51 5.74 -0.70 -8.81
C GLY A 51 5.03 0.54 -8.31
N VAL A 52 4.84 0.66 -7.00
CA VAL A 52 4.26 1.87 -6.41
C VAL A 52 5.15 3.07 -6.71
N ILE A 53 6.45 2.93 -6.47
CA ILE A 53 7.39 4.04 -6.71
C ILE A 53 7.39 4.44 -8.18
N GLY A 54 7.41 3.47 -9.07
CA GLY A 54 7.43 3.73 -10.52
C GLY A 54 6.14 4.34 -11.06
N ASN A 55 5.04 4.24 -10.33
CA ASN A 55 3.72 4.75 -10.73
C ASN A 55 3.16 5.75 -9.72
N ILE A 56 4.03 6.38 -8.93
CA ILE A 56 3.61 7.18 -7.77
C ILE A 56 2.70 8.35 -8.17
N ASP A 57 3.00 9.04 -9.26
CA ASP A 57 2.21 10.20 -9.67
C ASP A 57 0.80 9.81 -10.08
N GLU A 58 0.66 8.72 -10.81
CA GLU A 58 -0.64 8.21 -11.22
C GLU A 58 -1.45 7.74 -10.02
N ILE A 59 -0.80 7.02 -9.11
CA ILE A 59 -1.46 6.51 -7.91
C ILE A 59 -1.92 7.67 -7.02
N ASP A 60 -1.06 8.64 -6.78
CA ASP A 60 -1.40 9.80 -5.95
C ASP A 60 -2.49 10.66 -6.61
N SER A 61 -2.53 10.73 -7.94
CA SER A 61 -3.61 11.42 -8.64
C SER A 61 -4.96 10.78 -8.37
N LEU A 62 -5.01 9.45 -8.35
CA LEU A 62 -6.24 8.74 -8.03
C LEU A 62 -6.67 9.00 -6.58
N ILE A 63 -5.72 9.01 -5.65
CA ILE A 63 -6.03 9.30 -4.26
C ILE A 63 -6.63 10.70 -4.15
N ASN A 64 -6.00 11.70 -4.78
CA ASN A 64 -6.51 13.07 -4.76
C ASN A 64 -7.90 13.18 -5.36
N GLU A 65 -8.15 12.49 -6.45
CA GLU A 65 -9.44 12.54 -7.13
C GLU A 65 -10.57 11.95 -6.29
N TYR A 66 -10.31 10.84 -5.61
CA TYR A 66 -11.35 10.11 -4.88
C TYR A 66 -11.39 10.43 -3.37
N SER A 67 -10.51 11.29 -2.89
CA SER A 67 -10.51 11.74 -1.49
C SER A 67 -11.14 13.12 -1.33
N LYS A 68 -12.13 13.44 -2.13
CA LYS A 68 -12.78 14.75 -2.11
C LYS A 68 -13.31 15.08 -0.72
N GLY A 69 -13.07 16.32 -0.30
CA GLY A 69 -13.43 16.75 1.03
C GLY A 69 -12.32 16.55 2.07
N TRP A 70 -11.25 15.83 1.68
CA TRP A 70 -10.09 15.62 2.55
C TRP A 70 -8.87 16.21 1.84
N SER A 71 -8.19 17.16 2.47
CA SER A 71 -6.92 17.63 1.92
C SER A 71 -5.87 16.55 2.10
N VAL A 72 -4.88 16.51 1.19
CA VAL A 72 -3.75 15.57 1.30
C VAL A 72 -3.09 15.68 2.67
N ASP A 73 -3.09 16.89 3.24
CA ASP A 73 -2.50 17.15 4.55
C ASP A 73 -3.24 16.45 5.70
N ARG A 74 -4.50 16.05 5.47
CA ARG A 74 -5.30 15.35 6.48
C ARG A 74 -5.25 13.85 6.33
N ILE A 75 -4.72 13.36 5.22
CA ILE A 75 -4.53 11.92 5.02
C ILE A 75 -3.30 11.52 5.84
N THR A 76 -3.50 10.60 6.78
CA THR A 76 -2.38 10.15 7.61
C THR A 76 -1.36 9.41 6.74
N ASN A 77 -0.11 9.38 7.21
CA ASN A 77 0.95 8.67 6.49
C ASN A 77 0.67 7.18 6.40
N VAL A 78 0.01 6.60 7.40
CA VAL A 78 -0.44 5.21 7.37
C VAL A 78 -1.45 5.01 6.25
N CYS A 79 -2.50 5.82 6.21
CA CYS A 79 -3.53 5.70 5.18
C CYS A 79 -2.97 5.91 3.78
N LEU A 80 -2.04 6.86 3.61
CA LEU A 80 -1.42 7.11 2.33
C LEU A 80 -0.64 5.89 1.84
N ALA A 81 0.19 5.30 2.71
CA ALA A 81 0.98 4.12 2.34
C ALA A 81 0.07 2.93 2.02
N VAL A 82 -0.96 2.71 2.81
CA VAL A 82 -1.92 1.63 2.59
C VAL A 82 -2.65 1.79 1.26
N MET A 83 -3.10 3.00 0.96
CA MET A 83 -3.83 3.27 -0.30
C MET A 83 -2.92 3.14 -1.50
N ARG A 84 -1.68 3.60 -1.40
CA ARG A 84 -0.71 3.43 -2.49
C ARG A 84 -0.51 1.96 -2.83
N LEU A 85 -0.34 1.14 -1.81
CA LEU A 85 -0.19 -0.31 -1.98
C LEU A 85 -1.43 -0.92 -2.62
N ALA A 86 -2.60 -0.64 -2.07
CA ALA A 86 -3.84 -1.23 -2.56
C ALA A 86 -4.16 -0.82 -3.99
N ILE A 87 -3.95 0.44 -4.33
CA ILE A 87 -4.21 0.94 -5.69
C ILE A 87 -3.28 0.26 -6.69
N TYR A 88 -2.01 0.06 -6.32
CA TYR A 88 -1.10 -0.68 -7.19
C TYR A 88 -1.64 -2.09 -7.45
N GLU A 89 -2.07 -2.80 -6.41
CA GLU A 89 -2.65 -4.14 -6.60
C GLU A 89 -3.90 -4.10 -7.47
N LEU A 90 -4.78 -3.14 -7.24
CA LEU A 90 -6.03 -3.03 -8.01
C LEU A 90 -5.77 -2.78 -9.50
N LYS A 91 -4.78 -1.96 -9.82
CA LYS A 91 -4.51 -1.58 -11.21
C LYS A 91 -3.62 -2.55 -11.95
N TYR A 92 -2.65 -3.14 -11.27
CA TYR A 92 -1.55 -3.82 -11.95
C TYR A 92 -1.38 -5.29 -11.60
N VAL A 93 -2.09 -5.79 -10.59
CA VAL A 93 -1.92 -7.18 -10.17
C VAL A 93 -3.26 -7.92 -10.35
N ASP A 94 -3.52 -8.35 -11.57
CA ASP A 94 -4.78 -8.98 -11.94
C ASP A 94 -5.06 -10.27 -11.18
N SER A 95 -4.01 -10.95 -10.72
CA SER A 95 -4.15 -12.21 -10.00
C SER A 95 -4.73 -12.05 -8.59
N ILE A 96 -4.75 -10.82 -8.06
CA ILE A 96 -5.32 -10.56 -6.73
C ILE A 96 -6.74 -10.02 -6.91
N PRO A 97 -7.76 -10.72 -6.37
CA PRO A 97 -9.13 -10.20 -6.44
C PRO A 97 -9.24 -8.83 -5.77
N ALA A 98 -10.00 -7.93 -6.39
CA ALA A 98 -10.13 -6.56 -5.88
C ALA A 98 -10.61 -6.50 -4.44
N ASN A 99 -11.55 -7.37 -4.05
CA ASN A 99 -12.05 -7.41 -2.68
C ASN A 99 -10.95 -7.78 -1.68
N VAL A 100 -10.00 -8.61 -2.08
CA VAL A 100 -8.88 -8.97 -1.21
C VAL A 100 -7.99 -7.76 -0.97
N SER A 101 -7.64 -7.02 -2.04
CA SER A 101 -6.80 -5.83 -1.90
C SER A 101 -7.46 -4.79 -0.99
N VAL A 102 -8.75 -4.53 -1.17
CA VAL A 102 -9.47 -3.55 -0.36
C VAL A 102 -9.57 -4.01 1.10
N ASN A 103 -9.96 -5.26 1.33
CA ASN A 103 -10.12 -5.76 2.71
C ASN A 103 -8.80 -5.82 3.46
N GLU A 104 -7.71 -6.21 2.80
CA GLU A 104 -6.40 -6.25 3.43
C GLU A 104 -5.91 -4.84 3.77
N ALA A 105 -6.18 -3.87 2.90
CA ALA A 105 -5.83 -2.47 3.16
C ALA A 105 -6.59 -1.93 4.38
N VAL A 106 -7.89 -2.22 4.47
CA VAL A 106 -8.70 -1.83 5.62
C VAL A 106 -8.15 -2.42 6.91
N ASN A 107 -7.77 -3.69 6.89
CA ASN A 107 -7.23 -4.36 8.06
C ASN A 107 -5.90 -3.77 8.52
N ILE A 108 -5.02 -3.44 7.59
CA ILE A 108 -3.75 -2.79 7.93
C ILE A 108 -4.00 -1.41 8.52
N ALA A 109 -4.90 -0.63 7.92
CA ALA A 109 -5.22 0.70 8.41
C ALA A 109 -5.79 0.64 9.85
N LYS A 110 -6.65 -0.32 10.14
CA LYS A 110 -7.18 -0.51 11.49
C LYS A 110 -6.08 -0.81 12.49
N THR A 111 -5.15 -1.68 12.11
CA THR A 111 -4.07 -2.11 12.99
C THR A 111 -3.13 -0.95 13.34
N TYR A 112 -2.79 -0.12 12.37
CA TYR A 112 -1.76 0.91 12.53
C TYR A 112 -2.31 2.32 12.76
N ASP A 113 -3.58 2.58 12.45
CA ASP A 113 -4.15 3.93 12.53
C ASP A 113 -5.50 3.96 13.26
N GLY A 114 -5.98 2.83 13.72
CA GLY A 114 -7.23 2.74 14.49
C GLY A 114 -8.46 2.50 13.65
N ASP A 115 -9.55 2.18 14.34
CA ASP A 115 -10.81 1.77 13.70
C ASP A 115 -11.43 2.88 12.85
N SER A 116 -11.19 4.14 13.18
CA SER A 116 -11.76 5.27 12.44
C SER A 116 -11.22 5.38 11.02
N ALA A 117 -10.06 4.76 10.74
CA ALA A 117 -9.50 4.77 9.40
C ALA A 117 -10.29 3.90 8.41
N ALA A 118 -10.97 2.86 8.92
CA ALA A 118 -11.63 1.87 8.06
C ALA A 118 -12.68 2.47 7.12
N PRO A 119 -13.65 3.29 7.59
CA PRO A 119 -14.64 3.85 6.66
C PRO A 119 -14.01 4.74 5.59
N PHE A 120 -12.99 5.51 5.95
CA PHE A 120 -12.28 6.38 5.05
C PHE A 120 -11.61 5.59 3.93
N ILE A 121 -10.82 4.58 4.29
CA ILE A 121 -10.11 3.73 3.34
C ILE A 121 -11.11 2.97 2.46
N ASN A 122 -12.12 2.39 3.08
CA ASN A 122 -13.10 1.60 2.36
C ASN A 122 -13.87 2.45 1.32
N GLY A 123 -14.20 3.69 1.68
CA GLY A 123 -14.90 4.59 0.76
C GLY A 123 -14.07 4.96 -0.44
N ILE A 124 -12.82 5.34 -0.24
CA ILE A 124 -11.93 5.74 -1.34
C ILE A 124 -11.60 4.55 -2.22
N LEU A 125 -11.14 3.46 -1.64
CA LEU A 125 -10.74 2.28 -2.41
C LEU A 125 -11.94 1.60 -3.08
N GLY A 126 -13.11 1.65 -2.45
CA GLY A 126 -14.32 1.10 -3.07
C GLY A 126 -14.68 1.80 -4.37
N ASN A 127 -14.51 3.11 -4.43
CA ASN A 127 -14.74 3.86 -5.66
C ASN A 127 -13.65 3.62 -6.70
N ILE A 128 -12.39 3.57 -6.28
CA ILE A 128 -11.29 3.29 -7.20
C ILE A 128 -11.41 1.89 -7.79
N LYS A 129 -11.84 0.93 -6.99
CA LYS A 129 -12.05 -0.44 -7.43
C LYS A 129 -12.98 -0.53 -8.66
N GLU A 130 -14.00 0.33 -8.72
CA GLU A 130 -14.96 0.31 -9.80
C GLU A 130 -14.39 0.73 -11.16
N ILE A 131 -13.27 1.45 -11.17
CA ILE A 131 -12.66 1.94 -12.41
C ILE A 131 -11.38 1.19 -12.79
N CYS A 132 -10.93 0.27 -11.93
CA CYS A 132 -9.70 -0.49 -12.19
C CYS A 132 -9.95 -1.86 -12.81
#